data_322a6da970acefbc0186a3f6077c3875
#
_entry.id   322a6da970acefbc0186a3f6077c3875
#
_cell.length_a   1.000
_cell.length_b   1.000
_cell.length_c   1.000
_cell.angle_alpha   90.00
_cell.angle_beta   90.00
_cell.angle_gamma   90.00
#
_symmetry.space_group_name_H-M   'P 1'
#
loop_
_entity.id
_entity.type
_entity.pdbx_description
1 polymer ?
#
loop_
_entity_poly.entity_id
_entity_poly.type
_entity_poly.pdbx_seq_one_letter_code
_entity_poly.pdbx_strand_id
1 'polypeptide(L)'
;TGLTAGHRLHRASVPVTVFEAGSRVGGVIASNRMDGFLAEAGPNSLLETSPKITELIRDLGIERRRIYTSGVASKRYVVRRRKPIALPGSAAGFFTTPLFSPMAKLRLTLEPFIRRSPEALEESLAQFVRRRIGREFLDYAINPFVGGVYAGDPEKLSVRHAFPKLHALEQRYGSLILGQFLGARERRRRNEVSKQNAKQLSFDEGLQVLPQALESELGNQVRLGSGAVRIERLPHS
;
A
#
# COMPACT_ATOMS: atom_id res chain seq x y z
N THR A 1 2.34 -1.23 14.63
CA THR A 1 1.15 -0.53 15.17
C THR A 1 1.25 -0.38 16.69
N GLY A 2 1.52 -1.46 17.46
CA GLY A 2 1.60 -1.41 18.93
C GLY A 2 2.65 -0.43 19.45
N LEU A 3 3.87 -0.46 18.91
CA LEU A 3 4.94 0.49 19.27
C LEU A 3 4.55 1.95 19.05
N THR A 4 3.92 2.25 17.90
CA THR A 4 3.48 3.64 17.60
C THR A 4 2.36 4.08 18.54
N ALA A 5 1.45 3.19 18.91
CA ALA A 5 0.42 3.48 19.91
C ALA A 5 1.05 3.71 21.29
N GLY A 6 1.98 2.81 21.69
CA GLY A 6 2.74 2.95 22.95
C GLY A 6 3.49 4.27 23.02
N HIS A 7 4.22 4.64 21.96
CA HIS A 7 4.93 5.92 21.88
C HIS A 7 4.00 7.13 22.07
N ARG A 8 2.83 7.14 21.40
CA ARG A 8 1.87 8.26 21.55
C ARG A 8 1.28 8.34 22.95
N LEU A 9 0.97 7.20 23.57
CA LEU A 9 0.49 7.14 24.94
C LEU A 9 1.57 7.62 25.92
N HIS A 10 2.80 7.13 25.76
CA HIS A 10 3.95 7.54 26.54
C HIS A 10 4.17 9.06 26.50
N ARG A 11 4.15 9.66 25.30
CA ARG A 11 4.28 11.11 25.13
C ARG A 11 3.10 11.90 25.72
N ALA A 12 1.95 11.28 25.83
CA ALA A 12 0.79 11.85 26.52
C ALA A 12 0.82 11.61 28.04
N SER A 13 1.93 11.11 28.60
CA SER A 13 2.09 10.74 30.01
C SER A 13 1.09 9.70 30.49
N VAL A 14 0.57 8.86 29.57
CA VAL A 14 -0.30 7.74 29.93
C VAL A 14 0.55 6.51 30.20
N PRO A 15 0.44 5.86 31.35
CA PRO A 15 1.13 4.61 31.63
C PRO A 15 0.81 3.55 30.57
N VAL A 16 1.84 2.95 29.96
CA VAL A 16 1.66 1.97 28.90
C VAL A 16 2.69 0.86 29.03
N THR A 17 2.29 -0.36 28.68
CA THR A 17 3.19 -1.49 28.47
C THR A 17 2.90 -2.07 27.10
N VAL A 18 3.94 -2.29 26.30
CA VAL A 18 3.86 -2.92 24.98
C VAL A 18 4.39 -4.34 25.10
N PHE A 19 3.53 -5.32 24.82
CA PHE A 19 3.90 -6.74 24.81
C PHE A 19 4.24 -7.16 23.39
N GLU A 20 5.38 -7.83 23.23
CA GLU A 20 5.85 -8.41 21.96
C GLU A 20 6.14 -9.89 22.18
N ALA A 21 5.51 -10.75 21.38
CA ALA A 21 5.68 -12.19 21.48
C ALA A 21 7.07 -12.68 21.06
N GLY A 22 7.68 -11.98 20.11
CA GLY A 22 9.00 -12.30 19.57
C GLY A 22 10.15 -11.85 20.46
N SER A 23 11.36 -12.24 20.06
CA SER A 23 12.62 -11.82 20.70
C SER A 23 13.11 -10.44 20.23
N ARG A 24 12.41 -9.79 19.29
CA ARG A 24 12.70 -8.47 18.77
C ARG A 24 11.43 -7.72 18.42
N VAL A 25 11.49 -6.40 18.41
CA VAL A 25 10.40 -5.55 17.93
C VAL A 25 10.30 -5.52 16.41
N GLY A 26 9.17 -5.02 15.89
CA GLY A 26 8.98 -4.72 14.47
C GLY A 26 8.17 -5.76 13.71
N GLY A 27 8.00 -6.97 14.24
CA GLY A 27 7.25 -8.05 13.59
C GLY A 27 7.85 -8.39 12.22
N VAL A 28 7.09 -8.17 11.14
CA VAL A 28 7.55 -8.42 9.76
C VAL A 28 8.60 -7.43 9.25
N ILE A 29 8.78 -6.30 9.93
CA ILE A 29 9.86 -5.34 9.60
C ILE A 29 11.16 -5.90 10.16
N ALA A 30 12.03 -6.38 9.27
CA ALA A 30 13.35 -6.89 9.60
C ALA A 30 14.30 -6.59 8.46
N SER A 31 15.40 -5.92 8.79
CA SER A 31 16.46 -5.57 7.85
C SER A 31 17.74 -6.32 8.24
N ASN A 32 18.30 -7.06 7.32
CA ASN A 32 19.50 -7.85 7.53
C ASN A 32 20.65 -7.33 6.67
N ARG A 33 21.84 -7.17 7.27
CA ARG A 33 23.06 -6.90 6.53
C ARG A 33 23.88 -8.18 6.39
N MET A 34 24.23 -8.51 5.16
CA MET A 34 25.02 -9.68 4.84
C MET A 34 25.89 -9.38 3.62
N ASP A 35 27.20 -9.62 3.73
CA ASP A 35 28.18 -9.43 2.65
C ASP A 35 28.14 -8.05 1.98
N GLY A 36 27.89 -6.99 2.76
CA GLY A 36 27.77 -5.60 2.27
C GLY A 36 26.42 -5.24 1.69
N PHE A 37 25.49 -6.18 1.56
CA PHE A 37 24.13 -5.97 1.10
C PHE A 37 23.18 -5.73 2.26
N LEU A 38 22.16 -4.88 2.03
CA LEU A 38 21.03 -4.68 2.93
C LEU A 38 19.82 -5.40 2.34
N ALA A 39 19.32 -6.42 3.04
CA ALA A 39 18.15 -7.20 2.63
C ALA A 39 16.99 -6.99 3.60
N GLU A 40 15.84 -6.59 3.08
CA GLU A 40 14.60 -6.49 3.83
C GLU A 40 13.85 -7.84 3.79
N ALA A 41 13.55 -8.41 4.96
CA ALA A 41 12.79 -9.66 5.05
C ALA A 41 11.27 -9.45 4.94
N GLY A 42 10.82 -8.20 5.00
CA GLY A 42 9.41 -7.80 4.93
C GLY A 42 9.22 -6.59 4.00
N PRO A 43 8.50 -5.54 4.45
CA PRO A 43 8.34 -4.33 3.67
C PRO A 43 9.69 -3.64 3.49
N ASN A 44 9.96 -3.12 2.29
CA ASN A 44 11.21 -2.46 1.94
C ASN A 44 11.15 -0.93 1.96
N SER A 45 9.98 -0.37 2.13
CA SER A 45 9.78 1.08 2.09
C SER A 45 8.46 1.50 2.71
N LEU A 46 8.40 2.76 3.13
CA LEU A 46 7.19 3.45 3.59
C LEU A 46 6.74 4.47 2.54
N LEU A 47 5.44 4.65 2.41
CA LEU A 47 4.85 5.74 1.63
C LEU A 47 4.50 6.90 2.56
N GLU A 48 5.03 8.07 2.31
CA GLU A 48 4.76 9.29 3.07
C GLU A 48 3.38 9.87 2.68
N THR A 49 2.32 9.17 3.10
CA THR A 49 0.92 9.49 2.76
C THR A 49 0.26 10.44 3.74
N SER A 50 0.89 10.69 4.89
CA SER A 50 0.34 11.52 5.97
C SER A 50 1.45 12.32 6.66
N PRO A 51 1.20 13.59 7.06
CA PRO A 51 2.11 14.38 7.87
C PRO A 51 2.51 13.69 9.17
N LYS A 52 1.65 12.83 9.71
CA LYS A 52 1.91 12.07 10.94
C LYS A 52 3.11 11.13 10.85
N ILE A 53 3.50 10.71 9.64
CA ILE A 53 4.70 9.87 9.42
C ILE A 53 5.95 10.74 9.61
N THR A 54 5.99 11.91 9.00
CA THR A 54 7.10 12.88 9.14
C THR A 54 7.23 13.36 10.59
N GLU A 55 6.12 13.60 11.25
CA GLU A 55 6.05 13.98 12.66
C GLU A 55 6.66 12.88 13.56
N LEU A 56 6.25 11.62 13.38
CA LEU A 56 6.79 10.49 14.12
C LEU A 56 8.31 10.34 13.92
N ILE A 57 8.79 10.45 12.69
CA ILE A 57 10.22 10.36 12.36
C ILE A 57 11.01 11.49 13.04
N ARG A 58 10.44 12.70 13.09
CA ARG A 58 11.02 13.87 13.79
C ARG A 58 11.03 13.64 15.30
N ASP A 59 9.93 13.20 15.85
CA ASP A 59 9.78 12.94 17.29
C ASP A 59 10.82 11.92 17.79
N LEU A 60 11.18 10.96 16.93
CA LEU A 60 12.19 9.93 17.20
C LEU A 60 13.62 10.38 16.88
N GLY A 61 13.84 11.57 16.35
CA GLY A 61 15.17 12.10 16.00
C GLY A 61 15.89 11.38 14.86
N ILE A 62 15.16 10.61 14.04
CA ILE A 62 15.75 9.79 12.96
C ILE A 62 15.58 10.42 11.56
N GLU A 63 15.31 11.72 11.47
CA GLU A 63 15.10 12.42 10.21
C GLU A 63 16.30 12.34 9.25
N ARG A 64 17.51 12.44 9.78
CA ARG A 64 18.75 12.40 8.99
C ARG A 64 19.06 11.01 8.41
N ARG A 65 18.41 9.98 8.95
CA ARG A 65 18.55 8.59 8.50
C ARG A 65 17.64 8.26 7.32
N ARG A 66 16.74 9.17 6.92
CA ARG A 66 15.81 8.95 5.79
C ARG A 66 16.54 8.91 4.45
N ILE A 67 16.17 7.93 3.63
CA ILE A 67 16.58 7.80 2.24
C ILE A 67 15.33 7.77 1.38
N TYR A 68 15.25 8.67 0.42
CA TYR A 68 14.14 8.70 -0.54
C TYR A 68 14.49 7.93 -1.81
N THR A 69 13.48 7.31 -2.41
CA THR A 69 13.62 6.66 -3.72
C THR A 69 14.10 7.68 -4.76
N SER A 70 15.16 7.34 -5.50
CA SER A 70 15.64 8.17 -6.60
C SER A 70 14.59 8.24 -7.73
N GLY A 71 14.52 9.38 -8.43
CA GLY A 71 13.59 9.55 -9.56
C GLY A 71 13.76 8.50 -10.67
N VAL A 72 14.96 7.94 -10.81
CA VAL A 72 15.26 6.86 -11.78
C VAL A 72 14.57 5.55 -11.39
N ALA A 73 14.48 5.24 -10.10
CA ALA A 73 13.85 4.03 -9.57
C ALA A 73 12.30 4.09 -9.53
N SER A 74 11.70 5.20 -9.96
CA SER A 74 10.23 5.35 -9.97
C SER A 74 9.54 4.60 -11.10
N LYS A 75 10.28 4.16 -12.13
CA LYS A 75 9.73 3.45 -13.28
C LYS A 75 9.39 2.00 -12.92
N ARG A 76 8.18 1.59 -13.24
CA ARG A 76 7.72 0.20 -13.10
C ARG A 76 7.63 -0.43 -14.46
N TYR A 77 8.06 -1.69 -14.55
CA TYR A 77 8.08 -2.44 -15.80
C TYR A 77 7.24 -3.71 -15.68
N VAL A 78 6.59 -4.07 -16.76
CA VAL A 78 5.90 -5.36 -16.90
C VAL A 78 6.51 -6.11 -18.08
N VAL A 79 6.77 -7.40 -17.89
CA VAL A 79 7.30 -8.24 -18.97
C VAL A 79 6.15 -8.68 -19.86
N ARG A 80 6.19 -8.28 -21.14
CA ARG A 80 5.29 -8.76 -22.18
C ARG A 80 6.13 -9.30 -23.35
N ARG A 81 5.85 -10.54 -23.80
CA ARG A 81 6.60 -11.19 -24.88
C ARG A 81 8.12 -11.18 -24.64
N ARG A 82 8.55 -11.50 -23.41
CA ARG A 82 9.96 -11.51 -22.96
C ARG A 82 10.66 -10.14 -23.00
N LYS A 83 9.94 -9.05 -23.16
CA LYS A 83 10.51 -7.68 -23.16
C LYS A 83 9.94 -6.89 -21.96
N PRO A 84 10.79 -6.22 -21.18
CA PRO A 84 10.31 -5.29 -20.16
C PRO A 84 9.75 -4.04 -20.81
N ILE A 85 8.48 -3.73 -20.53
CA ILE A 85 7.79 -2.55 -21.03
C ILE A 85 7.44 -1.68 -19.83
N ALA A 86 7.81 -0.40 -19.88
CA ALA A 86 7.48 0.53 -18.82
C ALA A 86 5.97 0.77 -18.74
N LEU A 87 5.44 0.80 -17.52
CA LEU A 87 4.05 1.21 -17.28
C LEU A 87 3.90 2.70 -17.66
N PRO A 88 2.83 3.05 -18.38
CA PRO A 88 2.59 4.44 -18.78
C PRO A 88 2.29 5.31 -17.55
N GLY A 89 2.99 6.42 -17.41
CA GLY A 89 2.79 7.42 -16.35
C GLY A 89 1.81 8.54 -16.71
N SER A 90 1.32 8.57 -17.96
CA SER A 90 0.41 9.61 -18.45
C SER A 90 -0.63 9.05 -19.43
N ALA A 91 -1.69 9.79 -19.68
CA ALA A 91 -2.71 9.43 -20.67
C ALA A 91 -2.10 9.30 -22.08
N ALA A 92 -1.24 10.22 -22.50
CA ALA A 92 -0.55 10.14 -23.80
C ALA A 92 0.33 8.88 -23.87
N GLY A 93 1.11 8.59 -22.82
CA GLY A 93 1.90 7.37 -22.69
C GLY A 93 1.06 6.10 -22.73
N PHE A 94 -0.18 6.13 -22.22
CA PHE A 94 -1.11 5.02 -22.31
C PHE A 94 -1.52 4.71 -23.76
N PHE A 95 -1.79 5.70 -24.56
CA PHE A 95 -2.17 5.48 -25.96
C PHE A 95 -1.01 5.02 -26.83
N THR A 96 0.23 5.41 -26.51
CA THR A 96 1.43 5.05 -27.29
C THR A 96 2.10 3.74 -26.81
N THR A 97 1.85 3.30 -25.56
CA THR A 97 2.50 2.07 -25.02
C THR A 97 2.16 0.82 -25.83
N PRO A 98 3.14 -0.06 -26.13
CA PRO A 98 2.89 -1.37 -26.70
C PRO A 98 2.37 -2.41 -25.66
N LEU A 99 2.20 -1.98 -24.40
CA LEU A 99 1.74 -2.87 -23.33
C LEU A 99 0.32 -3.38 -23.56
N PHE A 100 -0.53 -2.59 -24.23
CA PHE A 100 -1.91 -2.95 -24.53
C PHE A 100 -2.18 -2.87 -26.03
N SER A 101 -2.96 -3.82 -26.54
CA SER A 101 -3.38 -3.81 -27.94
C SER A 101 -4.32 -2.62 -28.23
N PRO A 102 -4.45 -2.21 -29.52
CA PRO A 102 -5.42 -1.19 -29.91
C PRO A 102 -6.85 -1.55 -29.47
N MET A 103 -7.22 -2.83 -29.55
CA MET A 103 -8.53 -3.33 -29.15
C MET A 103 -8.76 -3.19 -27.65
N ALA A 104 -7.74 -3.48 -26.81
CA ALA A 104 -7.83 -3.28 -25.38
C ALA A 104 -7.96 -1.79 -25.01
N LYS A 105 -7.24 -0.91 -25.71
CA LYS A 105 -7.37 0.54 -25.52
C LYS A 105 -8.77 1.03 -25.90
N LEU A 106 -9.31 0.56 -27.04
CA LEU A 106 -10.69 0.88 -27.45
C LEU A 106 -11.71 0.37 -26.43
N ARG A 107 -11.53 -0.87 -25.93
CA ARG A 107 -12.41 -1.42 -24.87
C ARG A 107 -12.39 -0.55 -23.60
N LEU A 108 -11.24 -0.02 -23.22
CA LEU A 108 -11.15 0.89 -22.07
C LEU A 108 -11.95 2.18 -22.31
N THR A 109 -11.92 2.78 -23.51
CA THR A 109 -12.71 3.98 -23.79
C THR A 109 -14.21 3.72 -23.78
N LEU A 110 -14.64 2.50 -24.03
CA LEU A 110 -16.04 2.06 -23.95
C LEU A 110 -16.48 1.65 -22.53
N GLU A 111 -15.56 1.63 -21.55
CA GLU A 111 -15.85 1.24 -20.16
C GLU A 111 -17.03 2.02 -19.54
N PRO A 112 -17.21 3.33 -19.76
CA PRO A 112 -18.34 4.06 -19.20
C PRO A 112 -19.73 3.54 -19.60
N PHE A 113 -19.83 2.84 -20.71
CA PHE A 113 -21.09 2.26 -21.22
C PHE A 113 -21.37 0.85 -20.68
N ILE A 114 -20.43 0.27 -19.92
CA ILE A 114 -20.61 -1.07 -19.34
C ILE A 114 -21.50 -0.95 -18.11
N ARG A 115 -22.56 -1.76 -18.09
CA ARG A 115 -23.51 -1.79 -16.97
C ARG A 115 -22.79 -2.15 -15.66
N ARG A 116 -23.13 -1.42 -14.59
CA ARG A 116 -22.66 -1.73 -13.25
C ARG A 116 -23.17 -3.07 -12.75
N SER A 117 -22.38 -3.75 -11.92
CA SER A 117 -22.81 -4.94 -11.20
C SER A 117 -23.80 -4.57 -10.08
N PRO A 118 -24.79 -5.43 -9.78
CA PRO A 118 -25.58 -5.28 -8.57
C PRO A 118 -24.68 -5.23 -7.32
N GLU A 119 -25.00 -4.36 -6.37
CA GLU A 119 -24.20 -4.18 -5.15
C GLU A 119 -24.11 -5.45 -4.31
N ALA A 120 -25.15 -6.29 -4.33
CA ALA A 120 -25.20 -7.56 -3.61
C ALA A 120 -24.36 -8.68 -4.25
N LEU A 121 -23.91 -8.50 -5.50
CA LEU A 121 -23.11 -9.51 -6.19
C LEU A 121 -21.65 -9.40 -5.75
N GLU A 122 -21.13 -10.49 -5.19
CA GLU A 122 -19.73 -10.58 -4.86
C GLU A 122 -18.93 -11.08 -6.08
N GLU A 123 -18.05 -10.22 -6.58
CA GLU A 123 -17.16 -10.52 -7.70
C GLU A 123 -15.70 -10.66 -7.22
N SER A 124 -14.97 -11.59 -7.83
CA SER A 124 -13.51 -11.57 -7.70
C SER A 124 -12.93 -10.35 -8.44
N LEU A 125 -11.74 -9.91 -8.05
CA LEU A 125 -11.04 -8.84 -8.76
C LEU A 125 -10.86 -9.17 -10.25
N ALA A 126 -10.55 -10.43 -10.56
CA ALA A 126 -10.39 -10.87 -11.94
C ALA A 126 -11.70 -10.80 -12.74
N GLN A 127 -12.81 -11.24 -12.17
CA GLN A 127 -14.14 -11.13 -12.81
C GLN A 127 -14.51 -9.66 -13.06
N PHE A 128 -14.34 -8.82 -12.05
CA PHE A 128 -14.58 -7.38 -12.12
C PHE A 128 -13.76 -6.73 -13.24
N VAL A 129 -12.45 -6.99 -13.29
CA VAL A 129 -11.56 -6.39 -14.29
C VAL A 129 -11.87 -6.90 -15.70
N ARG A 130 -12.11 -8.21 -15.87
CA ARG A 130 -12.51 -8.76 -17.19
C ARG A 130 -13.78 -8.13 -17.72
N ARG A 131 -14.77 -7.95 -16.85
CA ARG A 131 -16.06 -7.34 -17.22
C ARG A 131 -15.88 -5.86 -17.58
N ARG A 132 -15.17 -5.09 -16.76
CA ARG A 132 -15.05 -3.64 -16.91
C ARG A 132 -14.05 -3.22 -17.99
N ILE A 133 -12.84 -3.70 -17.91
CA ILE A 133 -11.73 -3.20 -18.75
C ILE A 133 -11.08 -4.27 -19.63
N GLY A 134 -11.43 -5.53 -19.43
CA GLY A 134 -11.02 -6.64 -20.31
C GLY A 134 -9.81 -7.42 -19.82
N ARG A 135 -9.56 -8.55 -20.52
CA ARG A 135 -8.56 -9.54 -20.14
C ARG A 135 -7.12 -9.02 -20.20
N GLU A 136 -6.76 -8.24 -21.20
CA GLU A 136 -5.38 -7.72 -21.29
C GLU A 136 -4.98 -6.85 -20.11
N PHE A 137 -5.91 -6.08 -19.55
CA PHE A 137 -5.68 -5.31 -18.33
C PHE A 137 -5.52 -6.20 -17.11
N LEU A 138 -6.27 -7.31 -17.04
CA LEU A 138 -6.07 -8.30 -16.00
C LEU A 138 -4.65 -8.88 -16.10
N ASP A 139 -4.24 -9.33 -17.29
CA ASP A 139 -2.99 -10.05 -17.50
C ASP A 139 -1.74 -9.16 -17.33
N TYR A 140 -1.79 -7.91 -17.82
CA TYR A 140 -0.61 -7.03 -17.89
C TYR A 140 -0.63 -5.82 -16.94
N ALA A 141 -1.71 -5.60 -16.20
CA ALA A 141 -1.75 -4.56 -15.18
C ALA A 141 -2.10 -5.11 -13.81
N ILE A 142 -3.19 -5.86 -13.68
CA ILE A 142 -3.71 -6.29 -12.38
C ILE A 142 -2.95 -7.50 -11.83
N ASN A 143 -2.70 -8.54 -12.62
CA ASN A 143 -1.93 -9.71 -12.16
C ASN A 143 -0.53 -9.34 -11.67
N PRO A 144 0.29 -8.57 -12.43
CA PRO A 144 1.59 -8.14 -11.95
C PRO A 144 1.52 -7.28 -10.68
N PHE A 145 0.50 -6.43 -10.58
CA PHE A 145 0.30 -5.60 -9.39
C PHE A 145 -0.10 -6.44 -8.17
N VAL A 146 -1.07 -7.33 -8.32
CA VAL A 146 -1.56 -8.19 -7.23
C VAL A 146 -0.47 -9.17 -6.80
N GLY A 147 0.22 -9.81 -7.74
CA GLY A 147 1.34 -10.69 -7.43
C GLY A 147 2.48 -9.97 -6.71
N GLY A 148 2.82 -8.75 -7.14
CA GLY A 148 3.93 -7.99 -6.54
C GLY A 148 3.61 -7.33 -5.20
N VAL A 149 2.35 -6.98 -4.93
CA VAL A 149 1.96 -6.23 -3.72
C VAL A 149 1.29 -7.12 -2.68
N TYR A 150 0.45 -8.06 -3.11
CA TYR A 150 -0.35 -8.92 -2.22
C TYR A 150 0.13 -10.36 -2.18
N ALA A 151 1.06 -10.76 -3.04
CA ALA A 151 1.42 -12.16 -3.29
C ALA A 151 0.17 -13.06 -3.47
N GLY A 152 -0.89 -12.48 -4.05
CA GLY A 152 -2.23 -13.05 -4.11
C GLY A 152 -2.66 -13.44 -5.52
N ASP A 153 -3.81 -14.08 -5.59
CA ASP A 153 -4.48 -14.50 -6.83
C ASP A 153 -5.72 -13.62 -7.06
N PRO A 154 -5.80 -12.81 -8.14
CA PRO A 154 -6.95 -11.97 -8.42
C PRO A 154 -8.27 -12.74 -8.58
N GLU A 155 -8.22 -14.04 -8.91
CA GLU A 155 -9.41 -14.89 -9.00
C GLU A 155 -10.04 -15.15 -7.62
N LYS A 156 -9.23 -15.08 -6.55
CA LYS A 156 -9.63 -15.39 -5.17
C LYS A 156 -9.83 -14.14 -4.32
N LEU A 157 -9.39 -12.97 -4.79
CA LEU A 157 -9.52 -11.71 -4.07
C LEU A 157 -10.87 -11.07 -4.39
N SER A 158 -11.71 -10.82 -3.37
CA SER A 158 -12.93 -10.04 -3.51
C SER A 158 -12.59 -8.58 -3.87
N VAL A 159 -13.18 -8.03 -4.94
CA VAL A 159 -12.97 -6.63 -5.31
C VAL A 159 -13.48 -5.69 -4.23
N ARG A 160 -14.58 -6.02 -3.57
CA ARG A 160 -15.19 -5.22 -2.51
C ARG A 160 -14.28 -5.08 -1.30
N HIS A 161 -13.63 -6.15 -0.88
CA HIS A 161 -12.80 -6.18 0.32
C HIS A 161 -11.33 -5.84 0.05
N ALA A 162 -10.74 -6.33 -1.03
CA ALA A 162 -9.34 -6.06 -1.35
C ALA A 162 -9.13 -4.70 -2.04
N PHE A 163 -10.11 -4.26 -2.83
CA PHE A 163 -10.05 -3.01 -3.60
C PHE A 163 -11.31 -2.15 -3.43
N PRO A 164 -11.69 -1.78 -2.19
CA PRO A 164 -12.94 -1.08 -1.91
C PRO A 164 -13.10 0.22 -2.69
N LYS A 165 -11.98 0.89 -3.03
CA LYS A 165 -12.03 2.11 -3.84
C LYS A 165 -12.47 1.85 -5.28
N LEU A 166 -12.06 0.75 -5.92
CA LEU A 166 -12.50 0.39 -7.27
C LEU A 166 -13.99 0.03 -7.26
N HIS A 167 -14.41 -0.77 -6.29
CA HIS A 167 -15.81 -1.11 -6.10
C HIS A 167 -16.69 0.15 -5.89
N ALA A 168 -16.26 1.05 -4.99
CA ALA A 168 -16.98 2.30 -4.73
C ALA A 168 -17.04 3.23 -5.96
N LEU A 169 -16.02 3.26 -6.82
CA LEU A 169 -16.06 4.04 -8.06
C LEU A 169 -17.17 3.52 -9.00
N GLU A 170 -17.28 2.20 -9.15
CA GLU A 170 -18.36 1.62 -9.95
C GLU A 170 -19.73 1.88 -9.34
N GLN A 171 -19.90 1.63 -8.03
CA GLN A 171 -21.19 1.81 -7.37
C GLN A 171 -21.67 3.26 -7.37
N ARG A 172 -20.75 4.22 -7.18
CA ARG A 172 -21.09 5.65 -7.10
C ARG A 172 -21.26 6.31 -8.46
N TYR A 173 -20.38 5.99 -9.42
CA TYR A 173 -20.31 6.70 -10.71
C TYR A 173 -20.72 5.83 -11.91
N GLY A 174 -20.97 4.54 -11.71
CA GLY A 174 -21.27 3.58 -12.78
C GLY A 174 -20.07 3.25 -13.66
N SER A 175 -18.91 3.92 -13.47
CA SER A 175 -17.72 3.80 -14.29
C SER A 175 -16.46 4.07 -13.50
N LEU A 176 -15.40 3.33 -13.79
CA LEU A 176 -14.07 3.56 -13.24
C LEU A 176 -13.45 4.83 -13.81
N ILE A 177 -13.57 5.04 -15.11
CA ILE A 177 -13.01 6.20 -15.81
C ILE A 177 -13.68 7.49 -15.34
N LEU A 178 -15.01 7.56 -15.43
CA LEU A 178 -15.77 8.73 -14.98
C LEU A 178 -15.55 8.98 -13.48
N GLY A 179 -15.52 7.92 -12.68
CA GLY A 179 -15.27 8.00 -11.26
C GLY A 179 -13.88 8.53 -10.92
N GLN A 180 -12.85 8.21 -11.72
CA GLN A 180 -11.51 8.78 -11.54
C GLN A 180 -11.50 10.29 -11.79
N PHE A 181 -12.15 10.78 -12.83
CA PHE A 181 -12.22 12.21 -13.14
C PHE A 181 -13.07 12.98 -12.12
N LEU A 182 -14.27 12.52 -11.83
CA LEU A 182 -15.18 13.18 -10.90
C LEU A 182 -14.67 13.10 -9.46
N GLY A 183 -14.17 11.93 -9.04
CA GLY A 183 -13.56 11.73 -7.73
C GLY A 183 -12.23 12.48 -7.53
N ALA A 184 -11.49 12.81 -8.59
CA ALA A 184 -10.29 13.64 -8.49
C ALA A 184 -10.63 15.07 -8.05
N ARG A 185 -11.77 15.61 -8.52
CA ARG A 185 -12.24 16.94 -8.13
C ARG A 185 -12.61 17.01 -6.65
N GLU A 186 -13.25 15.96 -6.12
CA GLU A 186 -13.57 15.85 -4.70
C GLU A 186 -12.35 15.68 -3.80
N ARG A 187 -11.37 14.85 -4.23
CA ARG A 187 -10.10 14.65 -3.49
C ARG A 187 -9.28 15.94 -3.39
N ARG A 188 -9.23 16.74 -4.46
CA ARG A 188 -8.58 18.08 -4.42
C ARG A 188 -9.20 18.99 -3.35
N ARG A 189 -10.51 18.90 -3.14
CA ARG A 189 -11.20 19.69 -2.09
C ARG A 189 -10.84 19.23 -0.67
N ARG A 190 -10.41 17.96 -0.48
CA ARG A 190 -10.08 17.39 0.83
C ARG A 190 -8.58 17.42 1.17
N ASN A 191 -7.72 18.02 0.35
CA ASN A 191 -6.25 18.02 0.50
C ASN A 191 -5.63 16.62 0.74
N GLU A 192 -6.25 15.56 0.23
CA GLU A 192 -5.72 14.21 0.34
C GLU A 192 -4.59 13.99 -0.66
N VAL A 193 -3.39 13.68 -0.16
CA VAL A 193 -2.27 13.26 -1.04
C VAL A 193 -2.59 11.88 -1.60
N SER A 194 -2.65 11.78 -2.92
CA SER A 194 -2.81 10.49 -3.60
C SER A 194 -1.62 9.58 -3.27
N LYS A 195 -1.87 8.30 -2.95
CA LYS A 195 -0.80 7.30 -2.76
C LYS A 195 0.17 7.21 -3.96
N GLN A 196 -0.27 7.60 -5.15
CA GLN A 196 0.55 7.62 -6.37
C GLN A 196 1.59 8.75 -6.37
N ASN A 197 1.34 9.85 -5.63
CA ASN A 197 2.22 11.01 -5.52
C ASN A 197 2.97 11.06 -4.20
N ALA A 198 2.72 10.11 -3.29
CA ALA A 198 3.42 10.02 -2.02
C ALA A 198 4.87 9.62 -2.25
N LYS A 199 5.79 10.32 -1.57
CA LYS A 199 7.21 9.96 -1.59
C LYS A 199 7.40 8.61 -0.92
N GLN A 200 8.24 7.79 -1.52
CA GLN A 200 8.65 6.52 -0.96
C GLN A 200 9.97 6.71 -0.25
N LEU A 201 10.05 6.29 1.01
CA LEU A 201 11.23 6.42 1.84
C LEU A 201 11.61 5.10 2.50
N SER A 202 12.87 4.98 2.84
CA SER A 202 13.45 3.97 3.75
C SER A 202 14.45 4.67 4.67
N PHE A 203 15.28 3.90 5.36
CA PHE A 203 16.36 4.43 6.18
C PHE A 203 17.70 3.82 5.75
N ASP A 204 18.81 4.43 6.18
CA ASP A 204 20.19 4.06 5.85
C ASP A 204 20.55 2.60 6.22
N GLU A 205 19.93 2.06 7.26
CA GLU A 205 20.07 0.67 7.70
C GLU A 205 18.76 -0.12 7.58
N GLY A 206 17.89 0.29 6.66
CA GLY A 206 16.63 -0.36 6.37
C GLY A 206 15.48 0.06 7.28
N LEU A 207 14.31 -0.50 7.03
CA LEU A 207 13.09 -0.14 7.77
C LEU A 207 13.13 -0.50 9.26
N GLN A 208 13.99 -1.41 9.68
CA GLN A 208 14.18 -1.80 11.08
C GLN A 208 14.57 -0.60 11.97
N VAL A 209 15.16 0.44 11.41
CA VAL A 209 15.49 1.69 12.12
C VAL A 209 14.29 2.27 12.85
N LEU A 210 13.11 2.24 12.23
CA LEU A 210 11.89 2.81 12.83
C LEU A 210 11.40 2.05 14.07
N PRO A 211 11.18 0.71 14.05
CA PRO A 211 10.80 -0.02 15.26
C PRO A 211 11.89 -0.01 16.34
N GLN A 212 13.17 0.01 15.99
CA GLN A 212 14.26 0.13 16.96
C GLN A 212 14.29 1.50 17.66
N ALA A 213 14.06 2.59 16.92
CA ALA A 213 13.96 3.92 17.52
C ALA A 213 12.76 4.03 18.48
N LEU A 214 11.61 3.44 18.12
CA LEU A 214 10.44 3.36 18.99
C LEU A 214 10.70 2.54 20.26
N GLU A 215 11.39 1.41 20.14
CA GLU A 215 11.81 0.58 21.26
C GLU A 215 12.73 1.32 22.21
N SER A 216 13.75 2.01 21.64
CA SER A 216 14.70 2.80 22.42
C SER A 216 14.04 3.91 23.22
N GLU A 217 13.02 4.58 22.66
CA GLU A 217 12.29 5.63 23.38
C GLU A 217 11.36 5.07 24.45
N LEU A 218 10.71 3.93 24.19
CA LEU A 218 9.84 3.26 25.17
C LEU A 218 10.61 2.53 26.27
N GLY A 219 11.82 2.09 26.01
CA GLY A 219 12.68 1.43 26.97
C GLY A 219 12.00 0.26 27.69
N ASN A 220 11.99 0.31 29.00
CA ASN A 220 11.44 -0.75 29.88
C ASN A 220 9.92 -0.96 29.73
N GLN A 221 9.22 -0.13 28.97
CA GLN A 221 7.80 -0.30 28.67
C GLN A 221 7.55 -1.37 27.61
N VAL A 222 8.57 -1.81 26.88
CA VAL A 222 8.50 -2.91 25.91
C VAL A 222 8.93 -4.20 26.57
N ARG A 223 8.07 -5.21 26.56
CA ARG A 223 8.34 -6.55 27.08
C ARG A 223 8.40 -7.54 25.93
N LEU A 224 9.61 -7.98 25.60
CA LEU A 224 9.85 -9.02 24.60
C LEU A 224 9.55 -10.41 25.18
N GLY A 225 9.37 -11.41 24.29
CA GLY A 225 9.05 -12.79 24.68
C GLY A 225 7.72 -12.93 25.43
N SER A 226 6.85 -11.94 25.34
CA SER A 226 5.63 -11.82 26.15
C SER A 226 4.41 -11.70 25.25
N GLY A 227 3.91 -12.83 24.76
CA GLY A 227 2.70 -12.88 23.92
C GLY A 227 1.42 -12.78 24.74
N ALA A 228 0.45 -11.99 24.28
CA ALA A 228 -0.89 -11.99 24.83
C ALA A 228 -1.63 -13.29 24.44
N VAL A 229 -1.99 -14.10 25.42
CA VAL A 229 -2.69 -15.39 25.21
C VAL A 229 -4.19 -15.19 25.22
N ARG A 230 -4.70 -14.28 26.07
CA ARG A 230 -6.13 -14.06 26.25
C ARG A 230 -6.43 -12.62 26.64
N ILE A 231 -7.51 -12.08 26.12
CA ILE A 231 -8.05 -10.76 26.51
C ILE A 231 -9.47 -11.01 27.03
N GLU A 232 -9.74 -10.57 28.24
CA GLU A 232 -11.07 -10.71 28.88
C GLU A 232 -11.60 -9.31 29.19
N ARG A 233 -12.88 -9.10 28.90
CA ARG A 233 -13.60 -7.92 29.36
C ARG A 233 -14.13 -8.16 30.78
N LEU A 234 -13.69 -7.34 31.71
CA LEU A 234 -14.23 -7.39 33.07
C LEU A 234 -15.63 -6.76 33.11
N PRO A 235 -16.54 -7.29 33.94
CA PRO A 235 -17.96 -6.88 33.99
C PRO A 235 -18.22 -5.43 34.41
N HIS A 236 -17.20 -4.70 34.89
CA HIS A 236 -17.36 -3.35 35.47
C HIS A 236 -16.32 -2.34 35.00
N SER A 237 -15.76 -2.52 33.80
CA SER A 237 -14.83 -1.54 33.22
C SER A 237 -15.38 -0.87 31.96
#